data_acf207aa63340ea3c6f7907815b63f15
#
_entry.id   acf207aa63340ea3c6f7907815b63f15
#
_cell.length_a   1.000
_cell.length_b   1.000
_cell.length_c   1.000
_cell.angle_alpha   90.00
_cell.angle_beta   90.00
_cell.angle_gamma   90.00
#
_symmetry.space_group_name_H-M   'P 1'
#
loop_
_entity.id
_entity.type
_entity.pdbx_description
1 polymer ?
#
loop_
_entity_poly.entity_id
_entity_poly.type
_entity_poly.pdbx_seq_one_letter_code
_entity_poly.pdbx_strand_id
1 'polypeptide(L)'
;MFTMHFMKNEDGTPQVPFKTVYVHGLVRDGEGQKMSKSKGNVLDPLDLIDGVDLETLVQKRTTGLMNPKQAAKIEKSTRKEFPEGIQAYGTDAVRFTFCALANTGRDIKFDMKRVEGYRNFANKIWNATRFVMMNCEEQVIGTEVRQDLWELPEQWIVSRLQKAEAAVQQAFATYRLDLAAQAIYEFIWNEYCDWYVELTKPVLNDENVSVERKAEVRRVLLAVMEASLRLAHPIMPYLTEEIWQTLAPKLGISGETIMLAQYPVANPERVNEQAEADMQWLQGLIGAVRNIRGEMGLGNARLLPVLLQNTTEAEKAQITRIEALFKALAKVESITFLADGEQPPLSSSSVVGHVSVFVPMKGLIDPKAELGRLQKDLDKVQKQHDQIATKLGNEGFVAKAPAAVVEGEKVKLAEFTDQLVKIKANMEQIAAF
;
A
#
# COMPACT_ATOMS: atom_id res chain seq x y z
N MET A 1 3.65 17.57 -41.07
CA MET A 1 3.79 18.19 -42.41
C MET A 1 4.64 17.35 -43.35
N PHE A 2 5.88 17.01 -43.02
CA PHE A 2 6.75 16.21 -43.89
C PHE A 2 6.12 14.87 -44.31
N THR A 3 5.67 14.07 -43.34
CA THR A 3 5.00 12.77 -43.60
C THR A 3 3.77 12.92 -44.50
N MET A 4 2.93 13.94 -44.21
CA MET A 4 1.73 14.22 -45.03
C MET A 4 2.06 14.69 -46.45
N HIS A 5 3.25 15.26 -46.70
CA HIS A 5 3.67 15.66 -48.01
C HIS A 5 4.18 14.48 -48.85
N PHE A 6 5.02 13.63 -48.24
CA PHE A 6 5.71 12.55 -48.97
C PHE A 6 4.95 11.22 -48.94
N MET A 7 4.16 10.94 -47.87
CA MET A 7 3.39 9.70 -47.77
C MET A 7 1.95 9.93 -48.24
N LYS A 8 1.57 9.28 -49.28
CA LYS A 8 0.23 9.37 -49.89
C LYS A 8 -0.46 8.01 -49.84
N ASN A 9 -1.76 8.03 -49.69
CA ASN A 9 -2.64 6.91 -49.94
C ASN A 9 -2.74 6.64 -51.46
N GLU A 10 -3.33 5.52 -51.83
CA GLU A 10 -3.53 5.16 -53.25
C GLU A 10 -4.35 6.21 -54.00
N ASP A 11 -5.26 6.89 -53.34
CA ASP A 11 -6.11 7.98 -53.88
C ASP A 11 -5.39 9.35 -53.94
N GLY A 12 -4.10 9.41 -53.56
CA GLY A 12 -3.29 10.63 -53.54
C GLY A 12 -3.52 11.53 -52.32
N THR A 13 -4.41 11.16 -51.39
CA THR A 13 -4.60 11.90 -50.15
C THR A 13 -3.41 11.74 -49.19
N PRO A 14 -3.08 12.75 -48.34
CA PRO A 14 -2.01 12.62 -47.36
C PRO A 14 -2.31 11.53 -46.34
N GLN A 15 -1.32 10.70 -46.01
CA GLN A 15 -1.41 9.80 -44.86
C GLN A 15 -1.24 10.60 -43.58
N VAL A 16 -2.21 10.48 -42.69
CA VAL A 16 -2.10 11.06 -41.33
C VAL A 16 -1.33 10.06 -40.45
N PRO A 17 -0.12 10.42 -39.98
CA PRO A 17 0.75 9.47 -39.24
C PRO A 17 0.20 9.09 -37.86
N PHE A 18 -0.66 9.92 -37.28
CA PHE A 18 -1.19 9.72 -35.95
C PHE A 18 -2.70 9.93 -35.92
N LYS A 19 -3.43 8.99 -35.34
CA LYS A 19 -4.88 9.08 -35.17
C LYS A 19 -5.28 9.81 -33.91
N THR A 20 -4.41 9.79 -32.89
CA THR A 20 -4.68 10.35 -31.55
C THR A 20 -3.53 11.24 -31.13
N VAL A 21 -3.85 12.38 -30.56
CA VAL A 21 -2.89 13.29 -29.90
C VAL A 21 -3.18 13.29 -28.40
N TYR A 22 -2.21 12.82 -27.62
CA TYR A 22 -2.30 12.84 -26.17
C TYR A 22 -1.54 14.03 -25.60
N VAL A 23 -2.27 14.91 -24.91
CA VAL A 23 -1.68 16.10 -24.25
C VAL A 23 -1.55 15.83 -22.77
N HIS A 24 -0.30 15.78 -22.29
CA HIS A 24 0.02 15.57 -20.88
C HIS A 24 0.58 16.82 -20.21
N GLY A 25 0.61 16.84 -18.88
CA GLY A 25 1.25 17.89 -18.09
C GLY A 25 2.78 17.91 -18.24
N LEU A 26 3.39 19.07 -18.02
CA LEU A 26 4.86 19.20 -17.97
C LEU A 26 5.38 18.81 -16.60
N VAL A 27 6.54 18.17 -16.58
CA VAL A 27 7.25 17.90 -15.33
C VAL A 27 7.97 19.18 -14.88
N ARG A 28 7.67 19.61 -13.67
CA ARG A 28 8.27 20.78 -12.99
C ARG A 28 9.14 20.33 -11.83
N ASP A 29 10.03 21.19 -11.38
CA ASP A 29 10.86 20.91 -10.20
C ASP A 29 10.03 20.85 -8.89
N GLY A 30 10.70 20.56 -7.77
CA GLY A 30 10.08 20.46 -6.45
C GLY A 30 9.42 21.76 -5.95
N GLU A 31 9.75 22.91 -6.53
CA GLU A 31 9.13 24.21 -6.25
C GLU A 31 8.00 24.56 -7.24
N GLY A 32 7.75 23.70 -8.24
CA GLY A 32 6.73 23.91 -9.28
C GLY A 32 7.22 24.79 -10.43
N GLN A 33 8.53 25.06 -10.55
CA GLN A 33 9.11 25.83 -11.63
C GLN A 33 9.35 24.95 -12.86
N LYS A 34 9.20 25.53 -14.06
CA LYS A 34 9.59 24.84 -15.30
C LYS A 34 11.10 24.56 -15.28
N MET A 35 11.46 23.28 -15.44
CA MET A 35 12.84 22.86 -15.52
C MET A 35 13.51 23.33 -16.81
N SER A 36 14.72 23.88 -16.71
CA SER A 36 15.55 24.19 -17.85
C SER A 36 17.03 24.22 -17.46
N LYS A 37 17.93 23.81 -18.38
CA LYS A 37 19.39 23.88 -18.18
C LYS A 37 19.83 25.31 -17.88
N SER A 38 19.25 26.30 -18.56
CA SER A 38 19.58 27.72 -18.38
C SER A 38 19.21 28.28 -16.99
N LYS A 39 18.33 27.61 -16.25
CA LYS A 39 17.97 27.95 -14.86
C LYS A 39 18.70 27.10 -13.82
N GLY A 40 19.41 26.05 -14.24
CA GLY A 40 20.12 25.13 -13.33
C GLY A 40 19.21 24.30 -12.41
N ASN A 41 17.95 24.06 -12.79
CA ASN A 41 17.00 23.30 -12.01
C ASN A 41 16.53 21.99 -12.67
N VAL A 42 17.25 21.51 -13.68
CA VAL A 42 16.95 20.24 -14.35
C VAL A 42 17.39 19.09 -13.48
N LEU A 43 16.52 18.09 -13.37
CA LEU A 43 16.84 16.74 -12.94
C LEU A 43 16.91 15.85 -14.18
N ASP A 44 18.10 15.33 -14.46
CA ASP A 44 18.28 14.41 -15.58
C ASP A 44 17.71 13.03 -15.20
N PRO A 45 16.83 12.42 -16.01
CA PRO A 45 16.35 11.08 -15.74
C PRO A 45 17.47 10.04 -15.56
N LEU A 46 18.59 10.17 -16.26
CA LEU A 46 19.73 9.28 -16.08
C LEU A 46 20.35 9.40 -14.68
N ASP A 47 20.40 10.61 -14.12
CA ASP A 47 20.88 10.82 -12.75
C ASP A 47 19.94 10.20 -11.71
N LEU A 48 18.65 10.06 -12.02
CA LEU A 48 17.69 9.35 -11.18
C LEU A 48 17.82 7.83 -11.31
N ILE A 49 18.14 7.35 -12.51
CA ILE A 49 18.27 5.92 -12.80
C ILE A 49 19.56 5.36 -12.21
N ASP A 50 20.69 5.99 -12.56
CA ASP A 50 22.03 5.47 -12.29
C ASP A 50 22.66 6.07 -11.01
N GLY A 51 22.06 7.14 -10.49
CA GLY A 51 22.62 7.94 -9.43
C GLY A 51 23.66 8.95 -9.95
N VAL A 52 23.98 9.96 -9.13
CA VAL A 52 25.01 10.94 -9.42
C VAL A 52 25.57 11.49 -8.10
N ASP A 53 26.89 11.63 -8.02
CA ASP A 53 27.52 12.27 -6.88
C ASP A 53 27.23 13.78 -6.82
N LEU A 54 27.40 14.36 -5.64
CA LEU A 54 27.08 15.77 -5.40
C LEU A 54 27.87 16.73 -6.29
N GLU A 55 29.16 16.51 -6.47
CA GLU A 55 30.00 17.45 -7.23
C GLU A 55 29.65 17.45 -8.72
N THR A 56 29.42 16.26 -9.29
CA THR A 56 28.92 16.11 -10.65
C THR A 56 27.56 16.77 -10.83
N LEU A 57 26.63 16.59 -9.86
CA LEU A 57 25.32 17.23 -9.90
C LEU A 57 25.42 18.76 -9.83
N VAL A 58 26.27 19.30 -8.96
CA VAL A 58 26.55 20.75 -8.87
C VAL A 58 27.08 21.26 -10.20
N GLN A 59 28.06 20.58 -10.79
CA GLN A 59 28.62 20.95 -12.07
C GLN A 59 27.55 20.96 -13.18
N LYS A 60 26.72 19.92 -13.28
CA LYS A 60 25.62 19.85 -14.27
C LYS A 60 24.63 21.01 -14.10
N ARG A 61 24.27 21.36 -12.87
CA ARG A 61 23.28 22.41 -12.57
C ARG A 61 23.82 23.83 -12.68
N THR A 62 25.16 24.02 -12.61
CA THR A 62 25.81 25.34 -12.71
C THR A 62 26.43 25.64 -14.08
N THR A 63 26.44 24.66 -14.99
CA THR A 63 26.96 24.81 -16.35
C THR A 63 25.88 25.28 -17.33
N GLY A 64 26.22 26.24 -18.23
CA GLY A 64 25.29 26.70 -19.28
C GLY A 64 24.17 27.59 -18.78
N LEU A 65 24.32 28.25 -17.65
CA LEU A 65 23.35 29.19 -17.10
C LEU A 65 23.15 30.41 -17.98
N MET A 66 21.89 30.85 -18.14
CA MET A 66 21.53 32.10 -18.77
C MET A 66 22.13 33.29 -18.00
N ASN A 67 22.18 33.20 -16.66
CA ASN A 67 22.80 34.20 -15.79
C ASN A 67 23.90 33.55 -14.92
N PRO A 68 25.19 33.63 -15.32
CA PRO A 68 26.29 33.02 -14.58
C PRO A 68 26.42 33.50 -13.13
N LYS A 69 25.93 34.72 -12.79
CA LYS A 69 25.93 35.23 -11.42
C LYS A 69 25.08 34.40 -10.44
N GLN A 70 24.19 33.58 -10.96
CA GLN A 70 23.35 32.70 -10.13
C GLN A 70 24.03 31.37 -9.73
N ALA A 71 25.20 31.06 -10.30
CA ALA A 71 25.90 29.79 -10.05
C ALA A 71 26.07 29.49 -8.56
N ALA A 72 26.61 30.46 -7.79
CA ALA A 72 26.83 30.29 -6.35
C ALA A 72 25.51 30.03 -5.55
N LYS A 73 24.41 30.67 -5.97
CA LYS A 73 23.10 30.43 -5.34
C LYS A 73 22.56 29.02 -5.67
N ILE A 74 22.70 28.60 -6.92
CA ILE A 74 22.27 27.28 -7.41
C ILE A 74 23.10 26.19 -6.73
N GLU A 75 24.42 26.36 -6.64
CA GLU A 75 25.30 25.45 -5.93
C GLU A 75 24.85 25.26 -4.46
N LYS A 76 24.68 26.39 -3.74
CA LYS A 76 24.23 26.36 -2.35
C LYS A 76 22.87 25.62 -2.19
N SER A 77 21.95 25.88 -3.10
CA SER A 77 20.62 25.20 -3.10
C SER A 77 20.77 23.70 -3.39
N THR A 78 21.60 23.34 -4.38
CA THR A 78 21.85 21.94 -4.75
C THR A 78 22.47 21.15 -3.60
N ARG A 79 23.50 21.72 -2.94
CA ARG A 79 24.13 21.08 -1.76
C ARG A 79 23.18 20.93 -0.58
N LYS A 80 22.22 21.83 -0.43
CA LYS A 80 21.20 21.74 0.61
C LYS A 80 20.14 20.67 0.28
N GLU A 81 19.71 20.62 -0.98
CA GLU A 81 18.64 19.72 -1.45
C GLU A 81 19.15 18.28 -1.60
N PHE A 82 20.39 18.10 -2.05
CA PHE A 82 21.03 16.81 -2.34
C PHE A 82 22.40 16.71 -1.66
N PRO A 83 22.46 16.62 -0.32
CA PRO A 83 23.74 16.70 0.41
C PRO A 83 24.72 15.58 0.05
N GLU A 84 24.23 14.42 -0.41
CA GLU A 84 25.04 13.27 -0.83
C GLU A 84 24.91 12.98 -2.33
N GLY A 85 24.37 13.91 -3.11
CA GLY A 85 23.98 13.65 -4.51
C GLY A 85 22.64 12.94 -4.63
N ILE A 86 22.44 12.25 -5.74
CA ILE A 86 21.22 11.46 -6.01
C ILE A 86 21.61 10.00 -6.05
N GLN A 87 21.00 9.16 -5.21
CA GLN A 87 21.20 7.72 -5.26
C GLN A 87 20.51 7.10 -6.48
N ALA A 88 20.99 5.94 -6.93
CA ALA A 88 20.36 5.19 -8.01
C ALA A 88 18.99 4.65 -7.58
N TYR A 89 17.96 4.91 -8.38
CA TYR A 89 16.61 4.39 -8.14
C TYR A 89 16.24 3.27 -9.11
N GLY A 90 16.94 3.17 -10.25
CA GLY A 90 16.65 2.22 -11.32
C GLY A 90 15.55 2.68 -12.29
N THR A 91 15.61 2.14 -13.50
CA THR A 91 14.74 2.56 -14.61
C THR A 91 13.27 2.35 -14.30
N ASP A 92 12.89 1.19 -13.74
CA ASP A 92 11.48 0.85 -13.50
C ASP A 92 10.82 1.74 -12.46
N ALA A 93 11.54 2.14 -11.40
CA ALA A 93 11.03 3.07 -10.41
C ALA A 93 10.78 4.47 -11.01
N VAL A 94 11.67 4.96 -11.86
CA VAL A 94 11.53 6.24 -12.54
C VAL A 94 10.36 6.20 -13.54
N ARG A 95 10.26 5.13 -14.35
CA ARG A 95 9.15 4.92 -15.29
C ARG A 95 7.81 4.87 -14.57
N PHE A 96 7.73 4.08 -13.49
CA PHE A 96 6.50 3.98 -12.69
C PHE A 96 6.10 5.31 -12.08
N THR A 97 7.07 6.09 -11.58
CA THR A 97 6.83 7.44 -11.06
C THR A 97 6.19 8.34 -12.10
N PHE A 98 6.73 8.38 -13.32
CA PHE A 98 6.16 9.22 -14.37
C PHE A 98 4.77 8.75 -14.79
N CYS A 99 4.54 7.44 -14.93
CA CYS A 99 3.21 6.92 -15.24
C CYS A 99 2.21 7.27 -14.14
N ALA A 100 2.56 7.08 -12.87
CA ALA A 100 1.68 7.36 -11.73
C ALA A 100 1.36 8.86 -11.56
N LEU A 101 2.18 9.75 -12.10
CA LEU A 101 1.98 11.20 -12.07
C LEU A 101 1.38 11.75 -13.36
N ALA A 102 1.39 10.97 -14.45
CA ALA A 102 0.91 11.38 -15.76
C ALA A 102 -0.61 11.46 -15.78
N ASN A 103 -1.15 12.66 -15.63
CA ASN A 103 -2.57 12.93 -15.85
C ASN A 103 -2.77 13.98 -16.94
N THR A 104 -3.99 14.08 -17.47
CA THR A 104 -4.36 15.09 -18.43
C THR A 104 -4.63 16.43 -17.73
N GLY A 105 -3.97 17.48 -18.19
CA GLY A 105 -4.36 18.87 -17.88
C GLY A 105 -3.69 19.52 -16.68
N ARG A 106 -2.79 18.87 -15.93
CA ARG A 106 -2.02 19.51 -14.85
C ARG A 106 -0.53 19.24 -14.99
N ASP A 107 0.27 20.27 -14.72
CA ASP A 107 1.71 20.10 -14.61
C ASP A 107 2.07 19.22 -13.41
N ILE A 108 3.08 18.38 -13.58
CA ILE A 108 3.54 17.42 -12.58
C ILE A 108 4.63 18.09 -11.75
N LYS A 109 4.36 18.32 -10.48
CA LYS A 109 5.39 18.71 -9.53
C LYS A 109 6.17 17.46 -9.13
N PHE A 110 7.46 17.41 -9.50
CA PHE A 110 8.32 16.27 -9.24
C PHE A 110 8.65 16.15 -7.75
N ASP A 111 8.56 14.93 -7.22
CA ASP A 111 8.85 14.61 -5.82
C ASP A 111 9.75 13.38 -5.74
N MET A 112 10.98 13.56 -5.25
CA MET A 112 11.97 12.49 -5.07
C MET A 112 11.47 11.36 -4.17
N LYS A 113 10.67 11.68 -3.15
CA LYS A 113 10.10 10.66 -2.25
C LYS A 113 9.19 9.68 -2.96
N ARG A 114 8.54 10.11 -4.03
CA ARG A 114 7.72 9.21 -4.86
C ARG A 114 8.57 8.21 -5.62
N VAL A 115 9.71 8.67 -6.17
CA VAL A 115 10.65 7.76 -6.86
C VAL A 115 11.19 6.71 -5.89
N GLU A 116 11.56 7.14 -4.68
CA GLU A 116 11.97 6.22 -3.59
C GLU A 116 10.85 5.24 -3.22
N GLY A 117 9.61 5.72 -3.10
CA GLY A 117 8.44 4.88 -2.85
C GLY A 117 8.25 3.79 -3.91
N TYR A 118 8.42 4.13 -5.19
CA TYR A 118 8.28 3.15 -6.27
C TYR A 118 9.51 2.23 -6.43
N ARG A 119 10.70 2.66 -6.03
CA ARG A 119 11.84 1.73 -5.83
C ARG A 119 11.52 0.70 -4.73
N ASN A 120 10.94 1.13 -3.63
CA ASN A 120 10.51 0.22 -2.57
C ASN A 120 9.40 -0.72 -3.05
N PHE A 121 8.53 -0.27 -3.95
CA PHE A 121 7.55 -1.13 -4.63
C PHE A 121 8.23 -2.21 -5.49
N ALA A 122 9.22 -1.84 -6.30
CA ALA A 122 10.01 -2.80 -7.07
C ALA A 122 10.68 -3.84 -6.15
N ASN A 123 11.29 -3.40 -5.05
CA ASN A 123 11.87 -4.29 -4.04
C ASN A 123 10.82 -5.20 -3.38
N LYS A 124 9.60 -4.70 -3.16
CA LYS A 124 8.49 -5.50 -2.61
C LYS A 124 8.11 -6.64 -3.56
N ILE A 125 7.98 -6.36 -4.87
CA ILE A 125 7.71 -7.36 -5.90
C ILE A 125 8.82 -8.42 -5.90
N TRP A 126 10.07 -7.99 -5.91
CA TRP A 126 11.23 -8.89 -5.88
C TRP A 126 11.22 -9.82 -4.67
N ASN A 127 10.99 -9.26 -3.48
CA ASN A 127 10.94 -10.04 -2.23
C ASN A 127 9.75 -11.01 -2.19
N ALA A 128 8.57 -10.58 -2.68
CA ALA A 128 7.42 -11.47 -2.81
C ALA A 128 7.71 -12.62 -3.78
N THR A 129 8.36 -12.33 -4.92
CA THR A 129 8.79 -13.36 -5.87
C THR A 129 9.75 -14.35 -5.23
N ARG A 130 10.75 -13.87 -4.48
CA ARG A 130 11.67 -14.77 -3.76
C ARG A 130 10.92 -15.72 -2.82
N PHE A 131 9.95 -15.21 -2.07
CA PHE A 131 9.10 -16.04 -1.21
C PHE A 131 8.34 -17.08 -2.03
N VAL A 132 7.70 -16.69 -3.14
CA VAL A 132 6.97 -17.61 -4.03
C VAL A 132 7.91 -18.70 -4.56
N MET A 133 9.07 -18.32 -5.07
CA MET A 133 10.03 -19.25 -5.64
C MET A 133 10.56 -20.25 -4.60
N MET A 134 10.92 -19.79 -3.39
CA MET A 134 11.37 -20.66 -2.30
C MET A 134 10.29 -21.69 -1.89
N ASN A 135 9.01 -21.33 -1.97
CA ASN A 135 7.91 -22.24 -1.66
C ASN A 135 7.53 -23.17 -2.83
N CYS A 136 8.03 -22.91 -4.03
CA CYS A 136 7.75 -23.67 -5.24
C CYS A 136 8.97 -24.47 -5.74
N GLU A 137 10.16 -24.23 -5.19
CA GLU A 137 11.38 -24.96 -5.55
C GLU A 137 11.30 -26.39 -5.04
N GLU A 138 11.59 -27.35 -5.92
CA GLU A 138 11.52 -28.79 -5.61
C GLU A 138 10.17 -29.29 -5.05
N GLN A 139 9.12 -28.48 -5.17
CA GLN A 139 7.79 -28.79 -4.68
C GLN A 139 6.84 -29.18 -5.80
N VAL A 140 5.83 -29.96 -5.46
CA VAL A 140 4.74 -30.28 -6.39
C VAL A 140 3.90 -29.02 -6.64
N ILE A 141 3.71 -28.69 -7.92
CA ILE A 141 2.85 -27.62 -8.38
C ILE A 141 1.75 -28.24 -9.23
N GLY A 142 0.51 -27.84 -9.00
CA GLY A 142 -0.63 -28.32 -9.80
C GLY A 142 -0.49 -27.89 -11.26
N THR A 143 -0.60 -28.84 -12.18
CA THR A 143 -0.58 -28.58 -13.63
C THR A 143 -1.91 -28.13 -14.16
N GLU A 144 -3.00 -28.51 -13.49
CA GLU A 144 -4.37 -28.13 -13.82
C GLU A 144 -5.01 -27.30 -12.69
N VAL A 145 -5.99 -26.48 -13.08
CA VAL A 145 -6.75 -25.67 -12.13
C VAL A 145 -7.71 -26.56 -11.35
N ARG A 146 -7.53 -26.64 -10.04
CA ARG A 146 -8.39 -27.42 -9.13
C ARG A 146 -9.21 -26.47 -8.26
N GLN A 147 -10.24 -25.84 -8.88
CA GLN A 147 -11.13 -24.90 -8.16
C GLN A 147 -11.90 -25.56 -7.02
N ASP A 148 -12.08 -26.88 -7.07
CA ASP A 148 -12.66 -27.68 -6.00
C ASP A 148 -11.82 -27.67 -4.71
N LEU A 149 -10.54 -27.34 -4.83
CA LEU A 149 -9.61 -27.18 -3.71
C LEU A 149 -9.48 -25.73 -3.25
N TRP A 150 -10.15 -24.76 -3.88
CA TRP A 150 -10.03 -23.35 -3.50
C TRP A 150 -10.83 -23.05 -2.24
N GLU A 151 -10.18 -22.42 -1.29
CA GLU A 151 -10.78 -21.80 -0.11
C GLU A 151 -10.94 -20.29 -0.31
N LEU A 152 -11.35 -19.58 0.73
CA LEU A 152 -11.59 -18.15 0.68
C LEU A 152 -10.40 -17.33 0.09
N PRO A 153 -9.14 -17.60 0.48
CA PRO A 153 -8.01 -16.82 -0.05
C PRO A 153 -7.83 -16.90 -1.57
N GLU A 154 -7.96 -18.11 -2.17
CA GLU A 154 -7.78 -18.32 -3.60
C GLU A 154 -8.95 -17.71 -4.38
N GLN A 155 -10.19 -17.92 -3.91
CA GLN A 155 -11.37 -17.33 -4.54
C GLN A 155 -11.31 -15.81 -4.53
N TRP A 156 -10.88 -15.23 -3.41
CA TRP A 156 -10.72 -13.79 -3.24
C TRP A 156 -9.66 -13.22 -4.17
N ILE A 157 -8.43 -13.75 -4.14
CA ILE A 157 -7.32 -13.15 -4.88
C ILE A 157 -7.52 -13.25 -6.41
N VAL A 158 -8.13 -14.35 -6.88
CA VAL A 158 -8.46 -14.51 -8.29
C VAL A 158 -9.56 -13.54 -8.71
N SER A 159 -10.59 -13.34 -7.88
CA SER A 159 -11.62 -12.31 -8.11
C SER A 159 -11.01 -10.90 -8.19
N ARG A 160 -10.15 -10.56 -7.25
CA ARG A 160 -9.47 -9.26 -7.21
C ARG A 160 -8.55 -9.04 -8.42
N LEU A 161 -7.87 -10.09 -8.88
CA LEU A 161 -7.07 -10.04 -10.09
C LEU A 161 -7.93 -9.66 -11.30
N GLN A 162 -9.12 -10.26 -11.47
CA GLN A 162 -10.01 -9.92 -12.59
C GLN A 162 -10.43 -8.44 -12.57
N LYS A 163 -10.72 -7.91 -11.39
CA LYS A 163 -11.04 -6.47 -11.23
C LYS A 163 -9.84 -5.57 -11.53
N ALA A 164 -8.64 -5.97 -11.10
CA ALA A 164 -7.41 -5.24 -11.42
C ALA A 164 -7.12 -5.26 -12.93
N GLU A 165 -7.26 -6.42 -13.59
CA GLU A 165 -7.12 -6.56 -15.05
C GLU A 165 -8.08 -5.63 -15.80
N ALA A 166 -9.36 -5.63 -15.43
CA ALA A 166 -10.37 -4.76 -16.03
C ALA A 166 -10.03 -3.27 -15.83
N ALA A 167 -9.64 -2.88 -14.61
CA ALA A 167 -9.28 -1.50 -14.29
C ALA A 167 -8.06 -1.02 -15.09
N VAL A 168 -7.02 -1.85 -15.21
CA VAL A 168 -5.82 -1.53 -15.97
C VAL A 168 -6.11 -1.42 -17.48
N GLN A 169 -6.89 -2.36 -18.03
CA GLN A 169 -7.31 -2.30 -19.44
C GLN A 169 -8.10 -1.02 -19.73
N GLN A 170 -9.07 -0.67 -18.89
CA GLN A 170 -9.84 0.55 -19.03
C GLN A 170 -8.97 1.81 -18.91
N ALA A 171 -8.00 1.80 -18.01
CA ALA A 171 -7.08 2.90 -17.83
C ALA A 171 -6.20 3.11 -19.06
N PHE A 172 -5.65 2.05 -19.65
CA PHE A 172 -4.89 2.15 -20.91
C PHE A 172 -5.77 2.57 -22.08
N ALA A 173 -6.98 2.04 -22.21
CA ALA A 173 -7.91 2.40 -23.28
C ALA A 173 -8.30 3.88 -23.25
N THR A 174 -8.29 4.49 -22.05
CA THR A 174 -8.62 5.92 -21.85
C THR A 174 -7.39 6.80 -21.66
N TYR A 175 -6.18 6.28 -21.89
CA TYR A 175 -4.91 6.99 -21.70
C TYR A 175 -4.68 7.52 -20.29
N ARG A 176 -5.27 6.91 -19.27
CA ARG A 176 -5.11 7.25 -17.87
C ARG A 176 -4.00 6.38 -17.25
N LEU A 177 -2.73 6.71 -17.60
CA LEU A 177 -1.56 5.98 -17.12
C LEU A 177 -1.45 6.02 -15.58
N ASP A 178 -1.90 7.11 -14.97
CA ASP A 178 -1.99 7.27 -13.52
C ASP A 178 -2.92 6.22 -12.88
N LEU A 179 -4.08 5.98 -13.47
CA LEU A 179 -5.02 4.97 -12.97
C LEU A 179 -4.50 3.55 -13.24
N ALA A 180 -3.82 3.30 -14.35
CA ALA A 180 -3.18 2.01 -14.62
C ALA A 180 -2.10 1.71 -13.56
N ALA A 181 -1.21 2.65 -13.31
CA ALA A 181 -0.17 2.53 -12.29
C ALA A 181 -0.78 2.33 -10.89
N GLN A 182 -1.84 3.07 -10.55
CA GLN A 182 -2.54 2.93 -9.27
C GLN A 182 -3.14 1.53 -9.10
N ALA A 183 -3.89 1.03 -10.10
CA ALA A 183 -4.52 -0.29 -10.02
C ALA A 183 -3.48 -1.41 -9.88
N ILE A 184 -2.37 -1.34 -10.63
CA ILE A 184 -1.25 -2.28 -10.53
C ILE A 184 -0.64 -2.24 -9.12
N TYR A 185 -0.36 -1.04 -8.61
CA TYR A 185 0.22 -0.85 -7.28
C TYR A 185 -0.68 -1.41 -6.18
N GLU A 186 -1.96 -1.03 -6.18
CA GLU A 186 -2.93 -1.43 -5.16
C GLU A 186 -3.11 -2.94 -5.13
N PHE A 187 -3.27 -3.57 -6.29
CA PHE A 187 -3.41 -5.02 -6.37
C PHE A 187 -2.14 -5.75 -5.90
N ILE A 188 -0.96 -5.40 -6.44
CA ILE A 188 0.26 -6.13 -6.10
C ILE A 188 0.69 -5.87 -4.66
N TRP A 189 0.69 -4.60 -4.21
CA TRP A 189 1.16 -4.26 -2.87
C TRP A 189 0.15 -4.65 -1.80
N ASN A 190 -1.07 -4.08 -1.88
CA ASN A 190 -2.03 -4.17 -0.78
C ASN A 190 -2.77 -5.50 -0.73
N GLU A 191 -3.01 -6.16 -1.88
CA GLU A 191 -3.81 -7.37 -1.92
C GLU A 191 -2.93 -8.62 -2.03
N TYR A 192 -2.08 -8.70 -3.05
CA TYR A 192 -1.23 -9.88 -3.24
C TYR A 192 -0.14 -10.01 -2.16
N CYS A 193 0.69 -8.97 -1.98
CA CYS A 193 1.83 -9.05 -1.06
C CYS A 193 1.42 -8.97 0.42
N ASP A 194 0.53 -8.05 0.79
CA ASP A 194 0.21 -7.81 2.19
C ASP A 194 -0.80 -8.80 2.76
N TRP A 195 -1.62 -9.41 1.88
CA TRP A 195 -2.64 -10.35 2.32
C TRP A 195 -2.46 -11.74 1.74
N TYR A 196 -2.51 -11.92 0.42
CA TYR A 196 -2.58 -13.27 -0.15
C TYR A 196 -1.33 -14.10 0.20
N VAL A 197 -0.15 -13.54 0.03
CA VAL A 197 1.11 -14.18 0.43
C VAL A 197 1.09 -14.60 1.91
N GLU A 198 0.59 -13.75 2.80
CA GLU A 198 0.51 -14.06 4.23
C GLU A 198 -0.54 -15.16 4.52
N LEU A 199 -1.67 -15.14 3.81
CA LEU A 199 -2.73 -16.14 3.93
C LEU A 199 -2.30 -17.55 3.48
N THR A 200 -1.33 -17.66 2.56
CA THR A 200 -0.83 -18.97 2.11
C THR A 200 0.12 -19.63 3.09
N LYS A 201 0.81 -18.86 3.95
CA LYS A 201 1.81 -19.40 4.87
C LYS A 201 1.28 -20.46 5.84
N PRO A 202 0.13 -20.29 6.49
CA PRO A 202 -0.44 -21.33 7.35
C PRO A 202 -0.68 -22.63 6.60
N VAL A 203 -1.22 -22.56 5.37
CA VAL A 203 -1.52 -23.74 4.56
C VAL A 203 -0.25 -24.45 4.11
N LEU A 204 0.75 -23.71 3.63
CA LEU A 204 1.99 -24.28 3.11
C LEU A 204 2.86 -24.90 4.21
N ASN A 205 2.78 -24.36 5.44
CA ASN A 205 3.58 -24.81 6.58
C ASN A 205 2.90 -25.90 7.45
N ASP A 206 1.61 -26.16 7.26
CA ASP A 206 0.89 -27.18 8.03
C ASP A 206 1.10 -28.57 7.41
N GLU A 207 1.73 -29.48 8.16
CA GLU A 207 2.00 -30.85 7.72
C GLU A 207 0.72 -31.69 7.50
N ASN A 208 -0.38 -31.31 8.11
CA ASN A 208 -1.68 -32.00 7.98
C ASN A 208 -2.45 -31.62 6.71
N VAL A 209 -2.05 -30.58 6.01
CA VAL A 209 -2.68 -30.19 4.74
C VAL A 209 -2.19 -31.10 3.63
N SER A 210 -3.11 -31.60 2.81
CA SER A 210 -2.80 -32.51 1.72
C SER A 210 -1.83 -31.92 0.68
N VAL A 211 -1.08 -32.82 0.03
CA VAL A 211 -0.12 -32.43 -1.01
C VAL A 211 -0.83 -31.73 -2.18
N GLU A 212 -2.02 -32.19 -2.54
CA GLU A 212 -2.83 -31.66 -3.63
C GLU A 212 -3.29 -30.21 -3.31
N ARG A 213 -3.73 -29.97 -2.07
CA ARG A 213 -4.15 -28.63 -1.63
C ARG A 213 -2.94 -27.67 -1.64
N LYS A 214 -1.78 -28.10 -1.13
CA LYS A 214 -0.56 -27.28 -1.17
C LYS A 214 -0.09 -27.01 -2.61
N ALA A 215 -0.19 -28.02 -3.48
CA ALA A 215 0.16 -27.87 -4.90
C ALA A 215 -0.71 -26.82 -5.59
N GLU A 216 -2.03 -26.82 -5.29
CA GLU A 216 -2.95 -25.83 -5.85
C GLU A 216 -2.71 -24.42 -5.29
N VAL A 217 -2.41 -24.26 -3.99
CA VAL A 217 -2.01 -22.97 -3.41
C VAL A 217 -0.77 -22.40 -4.11
N ARG A 218 0.26 -23.24 -4.32
CA ARG A 218 1.48 -22.83 -5.05
C ARG A 218 1.17 -22.43 -6.50
N ARG A 219 0.30 -23.19 -7.15
CA ARG A 219 -0.13 -22.87 -8.52
C ARG A 219 -0.83 -21.52 -8.60
N VAL A 220 -1.76 -21.21 -7.67
CA VAL A 220 -2.45 -19.92 -7.64
C VAL A 220 -1.47 -18.80 -7.29
N LEU A 221 -0.55 -19.00 -6.33
CA LEU A 221 0.52 -18.04 -6.03
C LEU A 221 1.31 -17.66 -7.28
N LEU A 222 1.78 -18.68 -8.02
CA LEU A 222 2.56 -18.48 -9.25
C LEU A 222 1.73 -17.81 -10.34
N ALA A 223 0.50 -18.28 -10.58
CA ALA A 223 -0.36 -17.79 -11.66
C ALA A 223 -0.78 -16.33 -11.45
N VAL A 224 -1.12 -15.94 -10.22
CA VAL A 224 -1.47 -14.56 -9.90
C VAL A 224 -0.26 -13.64 -10.00
N MET A 225 0.92 -14.08 -9.56
CA MET A 225 2.17 -13.31 -9.74
C MET A 225 2.50 -13.16 -11.24
N GLU A 226 2.43 -14.24 -12.01
CA GLU A 226 2.69 -14.22 -13.46
C GLU A 226 1.79 -13.22 -14.19
N ALA A 227 0.49 -13.26 -13.94
CA ALA A 227 -0.46 -12.31 -14.53
C ALA A 227 -0.15 -10.86 -14.08
N SER A 228 0.22 -10.67 -12.81
CA SER A 228 0.62 -9.36 -12.27
C SER A 228 1.86 -8.80 -12.95
N LEU A 229 2.84 -9.65 -13.27
CA LEU A 229 4.03 -9.24 -14.02
C LEU A 229 3.66 -8.77 -15.42
N ARG A 230 2.77 -9.50 -16.13
CA ARG A 230 2.29 -9.08 -17.45
C ARG A 230 1.50 -7.77 -17.38
N LEU A 231 0.68 -7.56 -16.36
CA LEU A 231 -0.01 -6.28 -16.14
C LEU A 231 0.96 -5.12 -15.95
N ALA A 232 2.02 -5.33 -15.16
CA ALA A 232 2.99 -4.30 -14.83
C ALA A 232 4.04 -4.05 -15.94
N HIS A 233 4.25 -5.02 -16.85
CA HIS A 233 5.34 -5.00 -17.82
C HIS A 233 5.41 -3.73 -18.68
N PRO A 234 4.32 -3.16 -19.20
CA PRO A 234 4.39 -1.93 -19.99
C PRO A 234 5.02 -0.75 -19.24
N ILE A 235 4.93 -0.74 -17.92
CA ILE A 235 5.46 0.33 -17.04
C ILE A 235 6.83 -0.05 -16.49
N MET A 236 7.01 -1.29 -16.03
CA MET A 236 8.20 -1.82 -15.34
C MET A 236 8.85 -2.98 -16.11
N PRO A 237 9.37 -2.75 -17.33
CA PRO A 237 9.76 -3.83 -18.22
C PRO A 237 10.96 -4.66 -17.72
N TYR A 238 11.91 -4.07 -17.00
CA TYR A 238 13.15 -4.78 -16.64
C TYR A 238 12.93 -5.76 -15.48
N LEU A 239 12.31 -5.31 -14.42
CA LEU A 239 12.02 -6.16 -13.26
C LEU A 239 11.09 -7.31 -13.63
N THR A 240 10.06 -7.00 -14.40
CA THR A 240 9.03 -8.00 -14.75
C THR A 240 9.56 -9.04 -15.72
N GLU A 241 10.43 -8.67 -16.66
CA GLU A 241 11.11 -9.62 -17.55
C GLU A 241 11.99 -10.58 -16.76
N GLU A 242 12.86 -10.05 -15.91
CA GLU A 242 13.80 -10.83 -15.10
C GLU A 242 13.09 -11.88 -14.25
N ILE A 243 12.00 -11.47 -13.60
CA ILE A 243 11.20 -12.38 -12.77
C ILE A 243 10.47 -13.39 -13.63
N TRP A 244 9.87 -12.97 -14.74
CA TRP A 244 9.03 -13.81 -15.59
C TRP A 244 9.82 -14.96 -16.21
N GLN A 245 11.04 -14.73 -16.65
CA GLN A 245 11.94 -15.75 -17.20
C GLN A 245 12.18 -16.92 -16.23
N THR A 246 12.16 -16.64 -14.92
CA THR A 246 12.35 -17.66 -13.89
C THR A 246 11.02 -18.31 -13.47
N LEU A 247 9.94 -17.55 -13.44
CA LEU A 247 8.65 -17.97 -12.87
C LEU A 247 7.77 -18.70 -13.90
N ALA A 248 7.67 -18.21 -15.13
CA ALA A 248 6.75 -18.73 -16.15
C ALA A 248 6.98 -20.22 -16.50
N PRO A 249 8.23 -20.72 -16.58
CA PRO A 249 8.47 -22.14 -16.85
C PRO A 249 7.89 -23.07 -15.79
N LYS A 250 7.77 -22.63 -14.54
CA LYS A 250 7.17 -23.43 -13.46
C LYS A 250 5.67 -23.67 -13.63
N LEU A 251 5.01 -22.80 -14.41
CA LEU A 251 3.60 -22.93 -14.83
C LEU A 251 3.46 -23.64 -16.18
N GLY A 252 4.55 -24.12 -16.78
CA GLY A 252 4.55 -24.67 -18.13
C GLY A 252 4.38 -23.63 -19.23
N ILE A 253 4.53 -22.34 -18.89
CA ILE A 253 4.47 -21.24 -19.86
C ILE A 253 5.84 -21.11 -20.51
N SER A 254 5.87 -21.21 -21.83
CA SER A 254 7.06 -21.01 -22.66
C SER A 254 6.94 -19.74 -23.47
N GLY A 255 8.05 -19.04 -23.67
CA GLY A 255 8.13 -17.83 -24.48
C GLY A 255 9.53 -17.25 -24.43
N GLU A 256 9.89 -16.49 -25.46
CA GLU A 256 11.20 -15.84 -25.55
C GLU A 256 11.30 -14.66 -24.57
N THR A 257 10.19 -13.93 -24.40
CA THR A 257 10.10 -12.75 -23.55
C THR A 257 8.65 -12.52 -23.11
N ILE A 258 8.45 -11.97 -21.91
CA ILE A 258 7.14 -11.53 -21.43
C ILE A 258 6.47 -10.50 -22.38
N MET A 259 7.29 -9.73 -23.11
CA MET A 259 6.79 -8.72 -24.04
C MET A 259 5.94 -9.32 -25.17
N LEU A 260 6.19 -10.57 -25.55
CA LEU A 260 5.42 -11.30 -26.57
C LEU A 260 4.28 -12.12 -25.97
N ALA A 261 4.20 -12.23 -24.65
CA ALA A 261 3.10 -12.92 -23.99
C ALA A 261 1.78 -12.13 -24.14
N GLN A 262 0.68 -12.87 -24.23
CA GLN A 262 -0.64 -12.24 -24.33
C GLN A 262 -0.90 -11.37 -23.09
N TYR A 263 -1.30 -10.11 -23.32
CA TYR A 263 -1.67 -9.21 -22.21
C TYR A 263 -2.90 -9.75 -21.48
N PRO A 264 -2.94 -9.69 -20.12
CA PRO A 264 -4.05 -10.23 -19.34
C PRO A 264 -5.38 -9.58 -19.72
N VAL A 265 -6.42 -10.42 -19.86
CA VAL A 265 -7.78 -9.99 -20.16
C VAL A 265 -8.69 -10.47 -19.05
N ALA A 266 -9.42 -9.55 -18.44
CA ALA A 266 -10.36 -9.86 -17.37
C ALA A 266 -11.44 -10.85 -17.81
N ASN A 267 -11.70 -11.86 -16.99
CA ASN A 267 -12.86 -12.76 -17.15
C ASN A 267 -13.89 -12.47 -16.04
N PRO A 268 -15.00 -11.77 -16.32
CA PRO A 268 -16.01 -11.44 -15.33
C PRO A 268 -16.62 -12.65 -14.61
N GLU A 269 -16.62 -13.85 -15.24
CA GLU A 269 -17.15 -15.07 -14.64
C GLU A 269 -16.32 -15.57 -13.44
N ARG A 270 -15.07 -15.10 -13.32
CA ARG A 270 -14.19 -15.40 -12.18
C ARG A 270 -14.31 -14.41 -11.04
N VAL A 271 -15.15 -13.39 -11.16
CA VAL A 271 -15.43 -12.44 -10.09
C VAL A 271 -16.34 -13.11 -9.07
N ASN A 272 -15.95 -13.13 -7.81
CA ASN A 272 -16.70 -13.68 -6.70
C ASN A 272 -16.92 -12.62 -5.62
N GLU A 273 -18.00 -11.85 -5.75
CA GLU A 273 -18.35 -10.76 -4.83
C GLU A 273 -18.53 -11.24 -3.38
N GLN A 274 -19.03 -12.48 -3.19
CA GLN A 274 -19.19 -13.04 -1.85
C GLN A 274 -17.85 -13.31 -1.20
N ALA A 275 -16.90 -13.90 -1.92
CA ALA A 275 -15.54 -14.10 -1.40
C ALA A 275 -14.83 -12.78 -1.08
N GLU A 276 -15.09 -11.72 -1.86
CA GLU A 276 -14.56 -10.40 -1.56
C GLU A 276 -15.14 -9.80 -0.27
N ALA A 277 -16.47 -9.91 -0.09
CA ALA A 277 -17.15 -9.46 1.13
C ALA A 277 -16.67 -10.24 2.37
N ASP A 278 -16.56 -11.55 2.25
CA ASP A 278 -16.09 -12.44 3.33
C ASP A 278 -14.65 -12.12 3.71
N MET A 279 -13.78 -11.87 2.72
CA MET A 279 -12.40 -11.51 2.96
C MET A 279 -12.25 -10.13 3.57
N GLN A 280 -13.04 -9.15 3.13
CA GLN A 280 -13.07 -7.81 3.71
C GLN A 280 -13.45 -7.85 5.19
N TRP A 281 -14.43 -8.69 5.52
CA TRP A 281 -14.84 -8.88 6.90
C TRP A 281 -13.74 -9.52 7.75
N LEU A 282 -13.10 -10.58 7.25
CA LEU A 282 -11.95 -11.21 7.91
C LEU A 282 -10.80 -10.19 8.13
N GLN A 283 -10.50 -9.37 7.11
CA GLN A 283 -9.49 -8.31 7.22
C GLN A 283 -9.86 -7.30 8.31
N GLY A 284 -11.14 -6.96 8.42
CA GLY A 284 -11.66 -6.11 9.50
C GLY A 284 -11.42 -6.70 10.88
N LEU A 285 -11.74 -7.98 11.09
CA LEU A 285 -11.50 -8.68 12.35
C LEU A 285 -10.02 -8.76 12.72
N ILE A 286 -9.16 -9.11 11.75
CA ILE A 286 -7.70 -9.14 11.95
C ILE A 286 -7.19 -7.74 12.28
N GLY A 287 -7.67 -6.72 11.58
CA GLY A 287 -7.34 -5.31 11.81
C GLY A 287 -7.72 -4.85 13.22
N ALA A 288 -8.92 -5.19 13.67
CA ALA A 288 -9.41 -4.88 15.02
C ALA A 288 -8.49 -5.46 16.10
N VAL A 289 -8.12 -6.73 16.00
CA VAL A 289 -7.22 -7.37 16.96
C VAL A 289 -5.81 -6.76 16.91
N ARG A 290 -5.30 -6.45 15.72
CA ARG A 290 -3.98 -5.79 15.56
C ARG A 290 -3.98 -4.37 16.15
N ASN A 291 -5.06 -3.62 15.99
CA ASN A 291 -5.20 -2.28 16.58
C ASN A 291 -5.24 -2.35 18.10
N ILE A 292 -6.08 -3.24 18.67
CA ILE A 292 -6.11 -3.48 20.12
C ILE A 292 -4.71 -3.85 20.64
N ARG A 293 -4.01 -4.74 19.96
CA ARG A 293 -2.63 -5.12 20.31
C ARG A 293 -1.69 -3.90 20.35
N GLY A 294 -1.78 -3.03 19.33
CA GLY A 294 -0.98 -1.80 19.25
C GLY A 294 -1.31 -0.82 20.39
N GLU A 295 -2.59 -0.61 20.65
CA GLU A 295 -3.07 0.27 21.74
C GLU A 295 -2.63 -0.22 23.13
N MET A 296 -2.64 -1.53 23.34
CA MET A 296 -2.18 -2.15 24.58
C MET A 296 -0.65 -2.31 24.66
N GLY A 297 0.11 -1.94 23.62
CA GLY A 297 1.57 -2.07 23.58
C GLY A 297 2.07 -3.52 23.65
N LEU A 298 1.26 -4.48 23.18
CA LEU A 298 1.59 -5.90 23.26
C LEU A 298 2.52 -6.32 22.11
N GLY A 299 3.57 -7.06 22.44
CA GLY A 299 4.50 -7.59 21.45
C GLY A 299 3.84 -8.57 20.47
N ASN A 300 4.32 -8.60 19.22
CA ASN A 300 3.75 -9.41 18.14
C ASN A 300 3.81 -10.93 18.38
N ALA A 301 4.69 -11.42 19.26
CA ALA A 301 4.83 -12.85 19.56
C ALA A 301 3.75 -13.38 20.53
N ARG A 302 3.08 -12.50 21.26
CA ARG A 302 2.11 -12.90 22.28
C ARG A 302 0.79 -13.31 21.62
N LEU A 303 0.29 -14.49 21.94
CA LEU A 303 -1.02 -14.96 21.53
C LEU A 303 -2.10 -14.31 22.41
N LEU A 304 -3.24 -13.92 21.82
CA LEU A 304 -4.32 -13.23 22.50
C LEU A 304 -5.61 -14.06 22.47
N PRO A 305 -6.31 -14.23 23.58
CA PRO A 305 -7.67 -14.69 23.56
C PRO A 305 -8.58 -13.60 22.97
N VAL A 306 -9.50 -13.97 22.12
CA VAL A 306 -10.48 -13.07 21.48
C VAL A 306 -11.89 -13.53 21.82
N LEU A 307 -12.73 -12.60 22.26
CA LEU A 307 -14.14 -12.82 22.46
C LEU A 307 -14.92 -12.04 21.40
N LEU A 308 -15.91 -12.67 20.82
CA LEU A 308 -16.76 -12.08 19.79
C LEU A 308 -18.21 -12.08 20.26
N GLN A 309 -18.90 -10.96 20.12
CA GLN A 309 -20.30 -10.79 20.52
C GLN A 309 -21.11 -10.18 19.38
N ASN A 310 -22.41 -10.35 19.42
CA ASN A 310 -23.36 -9.94 18.39
C ASN A 310 -23.11 -10.62 17.04
N THR A 311 -22.61 -11.86 17.07
CA THR A 311 -22.36 -12.67 15.87
C THR A 311 -23.61 -13.51 15.55
N THR A 312 -24.02 -13.50 14.29
CA THR A 312 -25.06 -14.43 13.78
C THR A 312 -24.51 -15.85 13.67
N GLU A 313 -25.39 -16.86 13.60
CA GLU A 313 -24.96 -18.25 13.41
C GLU A 313 -24.21 -18.48 12.09
N ALA A 314 -24.56 -17.74 11.04
CA ALA A 314 -23.83 -17.78 9.76
C ALA A 314 -22.39 -17.26 9.92
N GLU A 315 -22.19 -16.16 10.65
CA GLU A 315 -20.88 -15.58 10.94
C GLU A 315 -20.04 -16.48 11.86
N LYS A 316 -20.64 -17.11 12.87
CA LYS A 316 -19.96 -18.11 13.70
C LYS A 316 -19.45 -19.28 12.85
N ALA A 317 -20.29 -19.81 11.96
CA ALA A 317 -19.90 -20.86 11.04
C ALA A 317 -18.79 -20.41 10.08
N GLN A 318 -18.83 -19.17 9.60
CA GLN A 318 -17.81 -18.58 8.76
C GLN A 318 -16.48 -18.44 9.51
N ILE A 319 -16.49 -17.88 10.72
CA ILE A 319 -15.28 -17.75 11.57
C ILE A 319 -14.68 -19.12 11.84
N THR A 320 -15.49 -20.14 12.12
CA THR A 320 -15.01 -21.51 12.35
C THR A 320 -14.27 -22.07 11.13
N ARG A 321 -14.75 -21.79 9.92
CA ARG A 321 -14.07 -22.22 8.69
C ARG A 321 -12.72 -21.54 8.46
N ILE A 322 -12.59 -20.27 8.86
CA ILE A 322 -11.38 -19.46 8.67
C ILE A 322 -10.55 -19.32 9.96
N GLU A 323 -10.89 -20.07 11.02
CA GLU A 323 -10.29 -19.95 12.35
C GLU A 323 -8.75 -20.05 12.29
N ALA A 324 -8.22 -21.01 11.55
CA ALA A 324 -6.79 -21.21 11.40
C ALA A 324 -6.09 -19.98 10.81
N LEU A 325 -6.69 -19.36 9.79
CA LEU A 325 -6.18 -18.14 9.16
C LEU A 325 -6.25 -16.95 10.12
N PHE A 326 -7.38 -16.78 10.81
CA PHE A 326 -7.56 -15.70 11.77
C PHE A 326 -6.55 -15.82 12.92
N LYS A 327 -6.42 -17.03 13.50
CA LYS A 327 -5.44 -17.29 14.57
C LYS A 327 -4.00 -16.99 14.12
N ALA A 328 -3.63 -17.46 12.94
CA ALA A 328 -2.28 -17.27 12.44
C ALA A 328 -1.93 -15.80 12.18
N LEU A 329 -2.82 -15.07 11.49
CA LEU A 329 -2.56 -13.69 11.04
C LEU A 329 -2.75 -12.64 12.12
N ALA A 330 -3.67 -12.84 13.07
CA ALA A 330 -3.90 -11.93 14.19
C ALA A 330 -3.16 -12.35 15.46
N LYS A 331 -2.46 -13.51 15.45
CA LYS A 331 -1.80 -14.09 16.63
C LYS A 331 -2.80 -14.30 17.77
N VAL A 332 -3.89 -15.00 17.45
CA VAL A 332 -4.97 -15.33 18.37
C VAL A 332 -4.76 -16.73 18.95
N GLU A 333 -4.93 -16.88 20.27
CA GLU A 333 -4.85 -18.15 20.99
C GLU A 333 -6.17 -18.92 20.86
N SER A 334 -7.26 -18.23 21.19
CA SER A 334 -8.60 -18.80 21.21
C SER A 334 -9.63 -17.78 20.75
N ILE A 335 -10.73 -18.29 20.19
CA ILE A 335 -11.90 -17.50 19.82
C ILE A 335 -13.09 -18.05 20.60
N THR A 336 -13.79 -17.18 21.32
CA THR A 336 -14.97 -17.52 22.09
C THR A 336 -16.12 -16.61 21.69
N PHE A 337 -17.30 -17.18 21.46
CA PHE A 337 -18.49 -16.41 21.18
C PHE A 337 -19.25 -16.17 22.47
N LEU A 338 -19.51 -14.90 22.77
CA LEU A 338 -20.33 -14.47 23.90
C LEU A 338 -21.82 -14.49 23.49
N ALA A 339 -22.68 -14.81 24.44
CA ALA A 339 -24.12 -14.68 24.24
C ALA A 339 -24.54 -13.21 24.16
N ASP A 340 -25.71 -12.95 23.55
CA ASP A 340 -26.26 -11.61 23.48
C ASP A 340 -26.54 -11.08 24.90
N GLY A 341 -26.02 -9.89 25.19
CA GLY A 341 -26.16 -9.27 26.53
C GLY A 341 -25.22 -9.80 27.60
N GLU A 342 -24.40 -10.81 27.31
CA GLU A 342 -23.36 -11.28 28.22
C GLU A 342 -22.32 -10.18 28.44
N GLN A 343 -21.95 -9.95 29.69
CA GLN A 343 -20.93 -8.92 30.01
C GLN A 343 -19.53 -9.50 29.77
N PRO A 344 -18.75 -8.96 28.83
CA PRO A 344 -17.36 -9.38 28.67
C PRO A 344 -16.56 -9.04 29.94
N PRO A 345 -15.54 -9.83 30.27
CA PRO A 345 -14.58 -9.44 31.29
C PRO A 345 -13.91 -8.12 30.89
N LEU A 346 -13.21 -7.45 31.82
CA LEU A 346 -12.48 -6.23 31.50
C LEU A 346 -11.59 -6.46 30.26
N SER A 347 -11.91 -5.77 29.18
CA SER A 347 -11.33 -6.01 27.85
C SER A 347 -11.07 -4.69 27.14
N SER A 348 -10.05 -4.65 26.30
CA SER A 348 -9.98 -3.69 25.21
C SER A 348 -10.92 -4.16 24.10
N SER A 349 -11.61 -3.23 23.44
CA SER A 349 -12.66 -3.56 22.47
C SER A 349 -12.55 -2.78 21.19
N SER A 350 -13.06 -3.37 20.12
CA SER A 350 -13.24 -2.75 18.79
C SER A 350 -14.53 -3.28 18.19
N VAL A 351 -15.04 -2.60 17.16
CA VAL A 351 -16.27 -3.00 16.48
C VAL A 351 -15.99 -3.16 14.98
N VAL A 352 -16.47 -4.28 14.40
CA VAL A 352 -16.36 -4.57 12.97
C VAL A 352 -17.76 -4.84 12.43
N GLY A 353 -18.32 -3.88 11.69
CA GLY A 353 -19.74 -3.89 11.35
C GLY A 353 -20.60 -3.84 12.61
N HIS A 354 -21.31 -4.91 12.92
CA HIS A 354 -22.10 -5.06 14.15
C HIS A 354 -21.44 -5.98 15.19
N VAL A 355 -20.35 -6.66 14.80
CA VAL A 355 -19.65 -7.61 15.68
C VAL A 355 -18.72 -6.84 16.60
N SER A 356 -18.86 -7.06 17.90
CA SER A 356 -17.95 -6.55 18.92
C SER A 356 -16.81 -7.53 19.14
N VAL A 357 -15.59 -7.03 19.07
CA VAL A 357 -14.34 -7.78 19.26
C VAL A 357 -13.73 -7.35 20.58
N PHE A 358 -13.52 -8.29 21.51
CA PHE A 358 -12.93 -8.02 22.81
C PHE A 358 -11.65 -8.83 22.99
N VAL A 359 -10.64 -8.19 23.60
CA VAL A 359 -9.43 -8.85 24.06
C VAL A 359 -9.33 -8.65 25.57
N PRO A 360 -9.54 -9.71 26.39
CA PRO A 360 -9.44 -9.63 27.84
C PRO A 360 -8.07 -9.12 28.30
N MET A 361 -8.06 -8.17 29.21
CA MET A 361 -6.83 -7.55 29.72
C MET A 361 -6.12 -8.41 30.78
N LYS A 362 -6.84 -9.37 31.39
CA LYS A 362 -6.33 -10.22 32.48
C LYS A 362 -5.10 -11.03 32.04
N GLY A 363 -4.00 -10.85 32.80
CA GLY A 363 -2.73 -11.51 32.50
C GLY A 363 -1.98 -10.99 31.27
N LEU A 364 -2.54 -10.01 30.55
CA LEU A 364 -1.90 -9.40 29.39
C LEU A 364 -1.12 -8.14 29.73
N ILE A 365 -1.57 -7.40 30.71
CA ILE A 365 -0.93 -6.16 31.18
C ILE A 365 -0.53 -6.30 32.64
N ASP A 366 0.55 -5.64 33.04
CA ASP A 366 0.86 -5.36 34.43
C ASP A 366 0.07 -4.10 34.86
N PRO A 367 -0.94 -4.22 35.75
CA PRO A 367 -1.77 -3.09 36.11
C PRO A 367 -0.95 -1.90 36.65
N LYS A 368 0.14 -2.17 37.39
CA LYS A 368 0.99 -1.10 37.97
C LYS A 368 1.79 -0.38 36.85
N ALA A 369 2.36 -1.14 35.94
CA ALA A 369 3.12 -0.57 34.84
C ALA A 369 2.20 0.24 33.91
N GLU A 370 1.00 -0.27 33.61
CA GLU A 370 0.03 0.40 32.74
C GLU A 370 -0.58 1.64 33.41
N LEU A 371 -0.92 1.60 34.69
CA LEU A 371 -1.32 2.80 35.45
C LEU A 371 -0.21 3.86 35.43
N GLY A 372 1.05 3.45 35.57
CA GLY A 372 2.19 4.36 35.48
C GLY A 372 2.37 4.98 34.07
N ARG A 373 2.06 4.24 33.00
CA ARG A 373 2.06 4.75 31.63
C ARG A 373 0.90 5.74 31.42
N LEU A 374 -0.31 5.35 31.79
CA LEU A 374 -1.50 6.19 31.68
C LEU A 374 -1.39 7.48 32.50
N GLN A 375 -0.73 7.45 33.68
CA GLN A 375 -0.47 8.65 34.45
C GLN A 375 0.44 9.63 33.68
N LYS A 376 1.50 9.15 33.04
CA LYS A 376 2.37 9.99 32.19
C LYS A 376 1.63 10.59 31.01
N ASP A 377 0.76 9.81 30.36
CA ASP A 377 -0.06 10.27 29.26
C ASP A 377 -1.09 11.30 29.74
N LEU A 378 -1.72 11.07 30.90
CA LEU A 378 -2.62 12.02 31.54
C LEU A 378 -1.92 13.35 31.81
N ASP A 379 -0.74 13.32 32.43
CA ASP A 379 0.03 14.53 32.78
C ASP A 379 0.42 15.31 31.48
N LYS A 380 0.78 14.60 30.43
CA LYS A 380 1.13 15.20 29.14
C LYS A 380 -0.07 15.87 28.48
N VAL A 381 -1.22 15.18 28.41
CA VAL A 381 -2.44 15.71 27.79
C VAL A 381 -3.02 16.83 28.65
N GLN A 382 -2.98 16.71 29.98
CA GLN A 382 -3.41 17.75 30.92
C GLN A 382 -2.60 19.04 30.72
N LYS A 383 -1.27 18.93 30.58
CA LYS A 383 -0.41 20.09 30.29
C LYS A 383 -0.76 20.77 28.98
N GLN A 384 -1.05 20.01 27.93
CA GLN A 384 -1.45 20.54 26.62
C GLN A 384 -2.84 21.23 26.70
N HIS A 385 -3.79 20.59 27.36
CA HIS A 385 -5.12 21.13 27.63
C HIS A 385 -5.02 22.47 28.36
N ASP A 386 -4.26 22.52 29.47
CA ASP A 386 -4.14 23.72 30.30
C ASP A 386 -3.42 24.86 29.58
N GLN A 387 -2.45 24.57 28.73
CA GLN A 387 -1.81 25.56 27.86
C GLN A 387 -2.81 26.21 26.88
N ILE A 388 -3.67 25.42 26.27
CA ILE A 388 -4.70 25.93 25.32
C ILE A 388 -5.80 26.65 26.11
N ALA A 389 -6.26 26.12 27.22
CA ALA A 389 -7.25 26.75 28.08
C ALA A 389 -6.76 28.11 28.57
N THR A 390 -5.51 28.21 29.04
CA THR A 390 -4.88 29.48 29.46
C THR A 390 -4.80 30.47 28.27
N LYS A 391 -4.44 29.99 27.08
CA LYS A 391 -4.36 30.80 25.87
C LYS A 391 -5.72 31.35 25.45
N LEU A 392 -6.77 30.54 25.50
CA LEU A 392 -8.15 30.94 25.20
C LEU A 392 -8.79 31.79 26.33
N GLY A 393 -8.32 31.66 27.58
CA GLY A 393 -8.71 32.51 28.67
C GLY A 393 -8.06 33.92 28.65
N ASN A 394 -7.08 34.14 27.79
CA ASN A 394 -6.46 35.44 27.62
C ASN A 394 -7.30 36.31 26.65
N GLU A 395 -8.07 37.27 27.20
CA GLU A 395 -8.90 38.16 26.43
C GLU A 395 -8.14 38.94 25.33
N GLY A 396 -6.87 39.29 25.63
CA GLY A 396 -6.01 40.00 24.67
C GLY A 396 -5.63 39.13 23.47
N PHE A 397 -5.51 37.81 23.65
CA PHE A 397 -5.29 36.88 22.56
C PHE A 397 -6.56 36.69 21.72
N VAL A 398 -7.69 36.42 22.38
CA VAL A 398 -8.98 36.18 21.69
C VAL A 398 -9.44 37.38 20.87
N ALA A 399 -9.18 38.59 21.35
CA ALA A 399 -9.55 39.84 20.67
C ALA A 399 -8.65 40.17 19.47
N LYS A 400 -7.37 39.70 19.45
CA LYS A 400 -6.39 40.07 18.42
C LYS A 400 -6.12 38.94 17.40
N ALA A 401 -6.39 37.68 17.73
CA ALA A 401 -6.17 36.58 16.84
C ALA A 401 -7.26 36.46 15.77
N PRO A 402 -6.93 35.97 14.54
CA PRO A 402 -7.93 35.67 13.54
C PRO A 402 -8.96 34.66 14.06
N ALA A 403 -10.25 34.85 13.73
CA ALA A 403 -11.34 33.98 14.21
C ALA A 403 -11.11 32.48 13.93
N ALA A 404 -10.54 32.16 12.75
CA ALA A 404 -10.20 30.78 12.40
C ALA A 404 -9.15 30.14 13.33
N VAL A 405 -8.22 30.94 13.87
CA VAL A 405 -7.20 30.46 14.81
C VAL A 405 -7.83 30.21 16.19
N VAL A 406 -8.69 31.09 16.65
CA VAL A 406 -9.42 30.94 17.91
C VAL A 406 -10.32 29.71 17.85
N GLU A 407 -11.04 29.50 16.76
CA GLU A 407 -11.90 28.33 16.55
C GLU A 407 -11.09 27.04 16.50
N GLY A 408 -9.95 27.03 15.79
CA GLY A 408 -9.03 25.88 15.77
C GLY A 408 -8.49 25.52 17.17
N GLU A 409 -8.21 26.50 18.04
CA GLU A 409 -7.78 26.23 19.42
C GLU A 409 -8.93 25.71 20.29
N LYS A 410 -10.18 26.14 20.07
CA LYS A 410 -11.35 25.58 20.77
C LYS A 410 -11.61 24.13 20.40
N VAL A 411 -11.48 23.77 19.10
CA VAL A 411 -11.61 22.38 18.65
C VAL A 411 -10.55 21.50 19.35
N LYS A 412 -9.29 21.93 19.37
CA LYS A 412 -8.22 21.20 20.06
C LYS A 412 -8.48 21.06 21.58
N LEU A 413 -9.03 22.12 22.21
CA LEU A 413 -9.38 22.06 23.63
C LEU A 413 -10.44 20.97 23.89
N ALA A 414 -11.47 20.90 23.04
CA ALA A 414 -12.50 19.88 23.12
C ALA A 414 -11.90 18.47 22.92
N GLU A 415 -11.02 18.29 21.92
CA GLU A 415 -10.33 17.01 21.68
C GLU A 415 -9.49 16.57 22.89
N PHE A 416 -8.72 17.48 23.51
CA PHE A 416 -7.96 17.15 24.71
C PHE A 416 -8.85 16.87 25.92
N THR A 417 -9.98 17.56 26.07
CA THR A 417 -10.96 17.27 27.11
C THR A 417 -11.50 15.85 26.98
N ASP A 418 -11.89 15.44 25.76
CA ASP A 418 -12.35 14.08 25.48
C ASP A 418 -11.26 13.03 25.74
N GLN A 419 -10.01 13.34 25.37
CA GLN A 419 -8.87 12.45 25.66
C GLN A 419 -8.66 12.27 27.17
N LEU A 420 -8.73 13.35 27.97
CA LEU A 420 -8.61 13.29 29.41
C LEU A 420 -9.70 12.43 30.05
N VAL A 421 -10.94 12.56 29.59
CA VAL A 421 -12.07 11.74 30.08
C VAL A 421 -11.79 10.26 29.79
N LYS A 422 -11.37 9.93 28.56
CA LYS A 422 -11.05 8.55 28.17
C LYS A 422 -9.88 7.96 28.97
N ILE A 423 -8.80 8.72 29.16
CA ILE A 423 -7.64 8.26 29.94
C ILE A 423 -8.05 7.99 31.39
N LYS A 424 -8.80 8.90 32.03
CA LYS A 424 -9.28 8.72 33.42
C LYS A 424 -10.19 7.50 33.55
N ALA A 425 -11.13 7.30 32.67
CA ALA A 425 -11.99 6.13 32.63
C ALA A 425 -11.19 4.82 32.53
N ASN A 426 -10.18 4.79 31.66
CA ASN A 426 -9.29 3.63 31.50
C ASN A 426 -8.48 3.37 32.78
N MET A 427 -7.98 4.44 33.44
CA MET A 427 -7.26 4.30 34.73
C MET A 427 -8.15 3.74 35.84
N GLU A 428 -9.39 4.20 35.94
CA GLU A 428 -10.37 3.67 36.91
C GLU A 428 -10.67 2.18 36.64
N GLN A 429 -10.83 1.79 35.39
CA GLN A 429 -11.03 0.39 35.02
C GLN A 429 -9.83 -0.49 35.39
N ILE A 430 -8.60 -0.02 35.15
CA ILE A 430 -7.38 -0.76 35.48
C ILE A 430 -7.13 -0.78 37.00
N ALA A 431 -7.49 0.26 37.74
CA ALA A 431 -7.35 0.29 39.18
C ALA A 431 -8.31 -0.66 39.88
N ALA A 432 -9.41 -1.03 39.25
CA ALA A 432 -10.37 -2.02 39.74
C ALA A 432 -9.96 -3.47 39.48
N PHE A 433 -8.79 -3.69 38.88
CA PHE A 433 -8.26 -4.97 38.42
C PHE A 433 -7.25 -5.54 39.42
#